data_e973d2285e690eac24e13bc573b47db9
#
_entry.id   e973d2285e690eac24e13bc573b47db9
#
_cell.length_a   1.000
_cell.length_b   1.000
_cell.length_c   1.000
_cell.angle_alpha   90.00
_cell.angle_beta   90.00
_cell.angle_gamma   90.00
#
_symmetry.space_group_name_H-M   'P 1'
#
loop_
_entity.id
_entity.type
_entity.pdbx_description
1 polymer ?
#
loop_
_entity_poly.entity_id
_entity_poly.type
_entity_poly.pdbx_seq_one_letter_code
_entity_poly.pdbx_strand_id
1 'polypeptide(L)'
;MAQVREVPEGQFERPQRNRGRESAQRFANYGCMTLLAVFFLFPLAFMFASSFKPERLIFGDLQTVVYAFIPRGFTTRNYETVFASVPFWRYMFNSVFITLMTVGLGLFVNSMIAYALARLRWRGRSLVLSLIVALIIVPLEAIAVPMLVVVNALPWADLSWGAGPSFLGVTLPALTFIPTWLDSYQVQIVPFIANAFSIFLFYQFFLDIPKEFDEAAIVDGASPFDIYWRIIVPLARPAFATVAILESLSVWSAYLWPLMTTRGATFRPLTVGITALYLEDIQWGPILAFAAMVTIPVLALFLSFQRWFIQSVASSGVKG
;
A
#
# COMPACT_ATOMS: atom_id res chain seq x y z
N MET A 1 26.10 -63.43 -32.21
CA MET A 1 24.78 -63.03 -32.77
C MET A 1 23.89 -62.70 -31.58
N ALA A 2 23.79 -61.42 -31.26
CA ALA A 2 22.92 -60.95 -30.18
C ALA A 2 21.57 -60.55 -30.82
N GLN A 3 20.49 -61.19 -30.35
CA GLN A 3 19.12 -60.86 -30.79
C GLN A 3 18.72 -59.50 -30.18
N VAL A 4 18.51 -58.55 -31.06
CA VAL A 4 17.85 -57.27 -30.72
C VAL A 4 16.37 -57.59 -30.46
N ARG A 5 15.92 -57.49 -29.20
CA ARG A 5 14.51 -57.52 -28.85
C ARG A 5 13.86 -56.21 -29.36
N GLU A 6 13.00 -56.32 -30.34
CA GLU A 6 12.11 -55.25 -30.74
C GLU A 6 11.17 -54.96 -29.57
N VAL A 7 11.21 -53.70 -29.11
CA VAL A 7 10.26 -53.16 -28.12
C VAL A 7 8.97 -52.87 -28.92
N PRO A 8 7.80 -53.42 -28.52
CA PRO A 8 6.56 -53.11 -29.20
C PRO A 8 6.26 -51.64 -29.07
N GLU A 9 6.03 -50.96 -30.19
CA GLU A 9 5.51 -49.61 -30.24
C GLU A 9 4.17 -49.57 -29.51
N GLY A 10 4.23 -49.27 -28.21
CA GLY A 10 3.04 -49.05 -27.38
C GLY A 10 2.31 -47.84 -27.95
N GLN A 11 1.11 -48.04 -28.37
CA GLN A 11 0.14 -47.04 -28.76
C GLN A 11 0.03 -46.03 -27.61
N PHE A 12 0.72 -44.92 -27.72
CA PHE A 12 0.42 -43.74 -26.91
C PHE A 12 -0.96 -43.24 -27.35
N GLU A 13 -2.04 -43.83 -26.80
CA GLU A 13 -3.37 -43.25 -26.88
C GLU A 13 -3.28 -41.86 -26.24
N ARG A 14 -3.24 -40.84 -27.09
CA ARG A 14 -3.42 -39.46 -26.62
C ARG A 14 -4.80 -39.40 -25.97
N PRO A 15 -4.90 -39.03 -24.69
CA PRO A 15 -6.18 -38.96 -24.02
C PRO A 15 -7.12 -38.10 -24.88
N GLN A 16 -8.25 -38.65 -25.27
CA GLN A 16 -9.27 -37.96 -26.06
C GLN A 16 -9.71 -36.74 -25.26
N ARG A 17 -9.22 -35.59 -25.66
CA ARG A 17 -9.49 -34.30 -25.04
C ARG A 17 -10.97 -33.99 -25.21
N ASN A 18 -11.73 -34.16 -24.15
CA ASN A 18 -13.19 -34.03 -24.16
C ASN A 18 -13.56 -32.53 -24.26
N ARG A 19 -13.51 -31.98 -25.49
CA ARG A 19 -13.71 -30.55 -25.80
C ARG A 19 -15.00 -29.99 -25.19
N GLY A 20 -16.04 -30.78 -25.07
CA GLY A 20 -17.30 -30.37 -24.47
C GLY A 20 -17.18 -30.11 -22.97
N ARG A 21 -16.43 -30.96 -22.23
CA ARG A 21 -16.20 -30.79 -20.79
C ARG A 21 -15.30 -29.62 -20.50
N GLU A 22 -14.26 -29.41 -21.34
CA GLU A 22 -13.38 -28.25 -21.23
C GLU A 22 -14.13 -26.92 -21.49
N SER A 23 -15.02 -26.89 -22.48
CA SER A 23 -15.84 -25.72 -22.79
C SER A 23 -16.82 -25.42 -21.67
N ALA A 24 -17.48 -26.44 -21.10
CA ALA A 24 -18.39 -26.28 -19.96
C ALA A 24 -17.64 -25.78 -18.72
N GLN A 25 -16.45 -26.32 -18.43
CA GLN A 25 -15.63 -25.85 -17.31
C GLN A 25 -15.16 -24.38 -17.50
N ARG A 26 -14.77 -24.02 -18.71
CA ARG A 26 -14.40 -22.62 -19.02
C ARG A 26 -15.60 -21.68 -18.81
N PHE A 27 -16.78 -22.06 -19.30
CA PHE A 27 -17.98 -21.27 -19.15
C PHE A 27 -18.39 -21.13 -17.67
N ALA A 28 -18.31 -22.20 -16.89
CA ALA A 28 -18.56 -22.19 -15.46
C ALA A 28 -17.53 -21.29 -14.71
N ASN A 29 -16.24 -21.37 -15.07
CA ASN A 29 -15.20 -20.54 -14.49
C ASN A 29 -15.41 -19.06 -14.82
N TYR A 30 -15.69 -18.70 -16.08
CA TYR A 30 -15.99 -17.31 -16.43
C TYR A 30 -17.27 -16.81 -15.76
N GLY A 31 -18.30 -17.64 -15.65
CA GLY A 31 -19.53 -17.32 -14.92
C GLY A 31 -19.27 -17.01 -13.44
N CYS A 32 -18.50 -17.89 -12.78
CA CYS A 32 -18.08 -17.67 -11.39
C CYS A 32 -17.24 -16.40 -11.22
N MET A 33 -16.25 -16.19 -12.09
CA MET A 33 -15.41 -14.99 -12.06
C MET A 33 -16.23 -13.70 -12.27
N THR A 34 -17.17 -13.73 -13.21
CA THR A 34 -18.08 -12.58 -13.45
C THR A 34 -18.96 -12.30 -12.25
N LEU A 35 -19.53 -13.34 -11.64
CA LEU A 35 -20.36 -13.20 -10.45
C LEU A 35 -19.56 -12.60 -9.28
N LEU A 36 -18.35 -13.10 -9.05
CA LEU A 36 -17.44 -12.54 -8.04
C LEU A 36 -17.07 -11.10 -8.34
N ALA A 37 -16.76 -10.78 -9.61
CA ALA A 37 -16.44 -9.41 -10.00
C ALA A 37 -17.63 -8.45 -9.74
N VAL A 38 -18.84 -8.85 -10.12
CA VAL A 38 -20.06 -8.07 -9.85
C VAL A 38 -20.26 -7.89 -8.35
N PHE A 39 -20.11 -8.96 -7.57
CA PHE A 39 -20.26 -8.91 -6.11
C PHE A 39 -19.30 -7.93 -5.45
N PHE A 40 -18.01 -7.95 -5.83
CA PHE A 40 -17.00 -7.04 -5.24
C PHE A 40 -17.09 -5.60 -5.78
N LEU A 41 -17.53 -5.42 -7.04
CA LEU A 41 -17.69 -4.09 -7.61
C LEU A 41 -18.99 -3.42 -7.19
N PHE A 42 -20.00 -4.19 -6.75
CA PHE A 42 -21.29 -3.67 -6.33
C PHE A 42 -21.22 -2.55 -5.29
N PRO A 43 -20.51 -2.70 -4.14
CA PRO A 43 -20.41 -1.62 -3.15
C PRO A 43 -19.73 -0.36 -3.70
N LEU A 44 -18.69 -0.53 -4.52
CA LEU A 44 -17.98 0.60 -5.14
C LEU A 44 -18.88 1.33 -6.14
N ALA A 45 -19.54 0.60 -7.02
CA ALA A 45 -20.47 1.18 -7.99
C ALA A 45 -21.62 1.91 -7.29
N PHE A 46 -22.19 1.32 -6.21
CA PHE A 46 -23.20 1.97 -5.40
C PHE A 46 -22.69 3.26 -4.74
N MET A 47 -21.50 3.24 -4.17
CA MET A 47 -20.85 4.42 -3.57
C MET A 47 -20.70 5.55 -4.59
N PHE A 48 -20.12 5.25 -5.76
CA PHE A 48 -19.94 6.24 -6.83
C PHE A 48 -21.29 6.76 -7.38
N ALA A 49 -22.26 5.89 -7.61
CA ALA A 49 -23.58 6.30 -8.09
C ALA A 49 -24.31 7.17 -7.05
N SER A 50 -24.24 6.78 -5.79
CA SER A 50 -24.92 7.47 -4.69
C SER A 50 -24.27 8.80 -4.32
N SER A 51 -22.98 8.99 -4.59
CA SER A 51 -22.30 10.28 -4.39
C SER A 51 -22.89 11.42 -5.22
N PHE A 52 -23.57 11.10 -6.33
CA PHE A 52 -24.26 12.07 -7.20
C PHE A 52 -25.76 12.14 -6.95
N LYS A 53 -26.29 11.48 -5.91
CA LYS A 53 -27.73 11.52 -5.59
C LYS A 53 -28.04 12.56 -4.51
N PRO A 54 -29.22 13.22 -4.58
CA PRO A 54 -29.76 13.92 -3.43
C PRO A 54 -29.93 12.99 -2.25
N GLU A 55 -29.68 13.47 -1.02
CA GLU A 55 -29.70 12.69 0.24
C GLU A 55 -30.95 11.77 0.35
N ARG A 56 -32.13 12.31 0.09
CA ARG A 56 -33.41 11.58 0.17
C ARG A 56 -33.53 10.39 -0.78
N LEU A 57 -32.77 10.38 -1.89
CA LEU A 57 -32.83 9.32 -2.91
C LEU A 57 -31.77 8.23 -2.69
N ILE A 58 -30.78 8.44 -1.84
CA ILE A 58 -29.70 7.45 -1.60
C ILE A 58 -30.30 6.12 -1.13
N PHE A 59 -31.14 6.17 -0.12
CA PHE A 59 -31.80 4.95 0.43
C PHE A 59 -33.19 4.73 -0.21
N GLY A 60 -33.88 5.78 -0.65
CA GLY A 60 -35.18 5.66 -1.32
C GLY A 60 -35.14 4.88 -2.63
N ASP A 61 -34.03 4.99 -3.35
CA ASP A 61 -33.84 4.28 -4.62
C ASP A 61 -33.41 2.80 -4.46
N LEU A 62 -33.12 2.32 -3.25
CA LEU A 62 -32.77 0.91 -2.98
C LEU A 62 -33.94 -0.06 -3.21
N GLN A 63 -35.17 0.43 -3.32
CA GLN A 63 -36.33 -0.41 -3.61
C GLN A 63 -36.27 -1.05 -5.01
N THR A 64 -35.44 -0.51 -5.91
CA THR A 64 -35.24 -1.04 -7.26
C THR A 64 -33.76 -1.07 -7.61
N VAL A 65 -33.24 -2.23 -8.00
CA VAL A 65 -31.82 -2.43 -8.32
C VAL A 65 -31.31 -1.43 -9.38
N VAL A 66 -32.13 -1.14 -10.39
CA VAL A 66 -31.78 -0.20 -11.46
C VAL A 66 -31.50 1.21 -10.89
N TYR A 67 -32.36 1.68 -10.02
CA TYR A 67 -32.23 3.01 -9.42
C TYR A 67 -31.16 3.08 -8.34
N ALA A 68 -30.73 1.95 -7.77
CA ALA A 68 -29.58 1.92 -6.91
C ALA A 68 -28.31 2.42 -7.61
N PHE A 69 -28.17 2.16 -8.92
CA PHE A 69 -27.00 2.52 -9.72
C PHE A 69 -27.22 3.69 -10.69
N ILE A 70 -28.46 3.87 -11.19
CA ILE A 70 -28.78 4.98 -12.10
C ILE A 70 -29.57 6.02 -11.29
N PRO A 71 -28.93 7.18 -10.95
CA PRO A 71 -29.58 8.19 -10.12
C PRO A 71 -30.80 8.80 -10.84
N ARG A 72 -31.96 8.80 -10.19
CA ARG A 72 -33.16 9.50 -10.66
C ARG A 72 -33.01 11.02 -10.63
N GLY A 73 -32.16 11.52 -9.74
CA GLY A 73 -31.77 12.94 -9.66
C GLY A 73 -30.26 13.02 -9.58
N PHE A 74 -29.67 13.86 -10.42
CA PHE A 74 -28.23 14.12 -10.41
C PHE A 74 -27.94 15.41 -9.67
N THR A 75 -26.97 15.40 -8.76
CA THR A 75 -26.50 16.58 -8.05
C THR A 75 -25.00 16.54 -7.80
N THR A 76 -24.32 17.67 -7.89
CA THR A 76 -22.92 17.88 -7.50
C THR A 76 -22.79 18.46 -6.08
N ARG A 77 -23.93 18.80 -5.45
CA ARG A 77 -23.98 19.46 -4.15
C ARG A 77 -23.23 18.72 -3.07
N ASN A 78 -23.22 17.38 -3.11
CA ASN A 78 -22.49 16.57 -2.16
C ASN A 78 -20.99 16.87 -2.18
N TYR A 79 -20.41 17.04 -3.36
CA TYR A 79 -19.01 17.42 -3.53
C TYR A 79 -18.74 18.86 -3.08
N GLU A 80 -19.64 19.79 -3.44
CA GLU A 80 -19.55 21.19 -3.01
C GLU A 80 -19.59 21.28 -1.48
N THR A 81 -20.46 20.52 -0.83
CA THR A 81 -20.52 20.42 0.64
C THR A 81 -19.21 19.90 1.22
N VAL A 82 -18.60 18.85 0.64
CA VAL A 82 -17.30 18.35 1.09
C VAL A 82 -16.24 19.44 1.02
N PHE A 83 -16.10 20.14 -0.11
CA PHE A 83 -15.09 21.18 -0.27
C PHE A 83 -15.34 22.41 0.62
N ALA A 84 -16.59 22.67 1.01
CA ALA A 84 -16.93 23.71 1.94
C ALA A 84 -16.67 23.32 3.40
N SER A 85 -16.87 22.05 3.77
CA SER A 85 -16.77 21.55 5.15
C SER A 85 -15.34 21.21 5.56
N VAL A 86 -14.49 20.77 4.62
CA VAL A 86 -13.11 20.36 4.94
C VAL A 86 -12.10 20.89 3.92
N PRO A 87 -10.87 21.19 4.32
CA PRO A 87 -9.79 21.59 3.41
C PRO A 87 -9.27 20.36 2.62
N PHE A 88 -10.13 19.80 1.77
CA PHE A 88 -9.94 18.53 1.06
C PHE A 88 -8.58 18.44 0.36
N TRP A 89 -8.18 19.48 -0.39
CA TRP A 89 -6.93 19.47 -1.13
C TRP A 89 -5.69 19.44 -0.22
N ARG A 90 -5.80 20.05 0.97
CA ARG A 90 -4.73 19.95 1.98
C ARG A 90 -4.61 18.52 2.50
N TYR A 91 -5.73 17.88 2.83
CA TYR A 91 -5.75 16.50 3.28
C TYR A 91 -5.28 15.53 2.19
N MET A 92 -5.66 15.77 0.94
CA MET A 92 -5.18 14.99 -0.21
C MET A 92 -3.65 15.10 -0.36
N PHE A 93 -3.13 16.34 -0.32
CA PHE A 93 -1.69 16.58 -0.37
C PHE A 93 -0.97 15.86 0.79
N ASN A 94 -1.49 15.96 2.00
CA ASN A 94 -0.90 15.30 3.17
C ASN A 94 -0.87 13.78 2.99
N SER A 95 -1.99 13.16 2.56
CA SER A 95 -2.04 11.72 2.31
C SER A 95 -1.05 11.28 1.24
N VAL A 96 -0.98 11.98 0.13
CA VAL A 96 -0.02 11.68 -0.95
C VAL A 96 1.42 11.85 -0.44
N PHE A 97 1.72 12.96 0.22
CA PHE A 97 3.05 13.26 0.74
C PHE A 97 3.52 12.23 1.78
N ILE A 98 2.67 11.94 2.78
CA ILE A 98 2.98 10.94 3.80
C ILE A 98 3.22 9.57 3.17
N THR A 99 2.35 9.15 2.24
CA THR A 99 2.49 7.87 1.56
C THR A 99 3.77 7.80 0.74
N LEU A 100 4.06 8.79 -0.08
CA LEU A 100 5.26 8.80 -0.92
C LEU A 100 6.54 8.81 -0.09
N MET A 101 6.59 9.61 0.97
CA MET A 101 7.77 9.69 1.84
C MET A 101 7.97 8.41 2.64
N THR A 102 6.92 7.87 3.24
CA THR A 102 7.01 6.62 4.02
C THR A 102 7.42 5.47 3.13
N VAL A 103 6.75 5.28 1.99
CA VAL A 103 7.05 4.19 1.06
C VAL A 103 8.43 4.35 0.44
N GLY A 104 8.79 5.55 -0.03
CA GLY A 104 10.09 5.78 -0.66
C GLY A 104 11.25 5.50 0.28
N LEU A 105 11.20 6.05 1.50
CA LEU A 105 12.20 5.78 2.53
C LEU A 105 12.14 4.33 3.01
N GLY A 106 10.93 3.78 3.16
CA GLY A 106 10.68 2.40 3.55
C GLY A 106 11.28 1.40 2.58
N LEU A 107 11.08 1.56 1.28
CA LEU A 107 11.67 0.69 0.25
C LEU A 107 13.20 0.65 0.36
N PHE A 108 13.82 1.80 0.57
CA PHE A 108 15.28 1.88 0.72
C PHE A 108 15.75 1.21 2.02
N VAL A 109 15.19 1.61 3.16
CA VAL A 109 15.62 1.11 4.48
C VAL A 109 15.32 -0.38 4.64
N ASN A 110 14.08 -0.81 4.33
CA ASN A 110 13.65 -2.20 4.50
C ASN A 110 14.41 -3.16 3.58
N SER A 111 14.70 -2.76 2.33
CA SER A 111 15.48 -3.59 1.42
C SER A 111 16.94 -3.68 1.83
N MET A 112 17.55 -2.60 2.35
CA MET A 112 18.93 -2.66 2.88
C MET A 112 19.04 -3.58 4.10
N ILE A 113 18.08 -3.49 5.05
CA ILE A 113 18.02 -4.40 6.20
C ILE A 113 17.86 -5.85 5.73
N ALA A 114 16.93 -6.08 4.81
CA ALA A 114 16.69 -7.41 4.23
C ALA A 114 17.93 -7.96 3.50
N TYR A 115 18.65 -7.11 2.76
CA TYR A 115 19.90 -7.48 2.09
C TYR A 115 20.96 -7.91 3.11
N ALA A 116 21.15 -7.14 4.17
CA ALA A 116 22.08 -7.48 5.23
C ALA A 116 21.72 -8.82 5.92
N LEU A 117 20.42 -9.07 6.09
CA LEU A 117 19.92 -10.33 6.66
C LEU A 117 19.99 -11.50 5.67
N ALA A 118 19.79 -11.32 4.38
CA ALA A 118 19.77 -12.39 3.40
C ALA A 118 21.17 -12.78 2.89
N ARG A 119 22.06 -11.82 2.69
CA ARG A 119 23.30 -11.98 1.96
C ARG A 119 24.57 -11.86 2.80
N LEU A 120 24.58 -10.97 3.80
CA LEU A 120 25.75 -10.76 4.60
C LEU A 120 25.87 -11.80 5.74
N ARG A 121 27.08 -12.19 6.08
CA ARG A 121 27.39 -13.11 7.19
C ARG A 121 27.88 -12.31 8.39
N TRP A 122 27.06 -12.25 9.44
CA TRP A 122 27.42 -11.58 10.69
C TRP A 122 26.79 -12.29 11.90
N ARG A 123 27.38 -12.06 13.08
CA ARG A 123 26.93 -12.69 14.33
C ARG A 123 25.63 -12.03 14.80
N GLY A 124 24.62 -12.84 15.16
CA GLY A 124 23.32 -12.35 15.63
C GLY A 124 22.25 -12.20 14.54
N ARG A 125 22.57 -12.45 13.27
CA ARG A 125 21.64 -12.34 12.14
C ARG A 125 20.33 -13.11 12.37
N SER A 126 20.39 -14.36 12.85
CA SER A 126 19.20 -15.18 13.10
C SER A 126 18.34 -14.63 14.22
N LEU A 127 18.95 -14.08 15.27
CA LEU A 127 18.23 -13.44 16.37
C LEU A 127 17.47 -12.21 15.87
N VAL A 128 18.15 -11.33 15.12
CA VAL A 128 17.50 -10.13 14.55
C VAL A 128 16.35 -10.51 13.62
N LEU A 129 16.55 -11.52 12.75
CA LEU A 129 15.47 -12.01 11.89
C LEU A 129 14.27 -12.53 12.71
N SER A 130 14.54 -13.32 13.76
CA SER A 130 13.48 -13.84 14.63
C SER A 130 12.71 -12.72 15.33
N LEU A 131 13.40 -11.66 15.78
CA LEU A 131 12.76 -10.49 16.37
C LEU A 131 11.89 -9.74 15.34
N ILE A 132 12.38 -9.56 14.12
CA ILE A 132 11.59 -8.91 13.03
C ILE A 132 10.33 -9.73 12.74
N VAL A 133 10.45 -11.06 12.64
CA VAL A 133 9.29 -11.94 12.41
C VAL A 133 8.29 -11.85 13.57
N ALA A 134 8.78 -11.80 14.81
CA ALA A 134 7.93 -11.64 15.99
C ALA A 134 7.17 -10.29 15.96
N LEU A 135 7.80 -9.22 15.49
CA LEU A 135 7.16 -7.90 15.37
C LEU A 135 6.03 -7.86 14.33
N ILE A 136 5.99 -8.76 13.35
CA ILE A 136 4.87 -8.83 12.38
C ILE A 136 3.55 -9.17 13.08
N ILE A 137 3.60 -9.92 14.18
CA ILE A 137 2.40 -10.39 14.90
C ILE A 137 1.85 -9.28 15.81
N VAL A 138 2.66 -8.29 16.18
CA VAL A 138 2.25 -7.23 17.10
C VAL A 138 1.36 -6.22 16.37
N PRO A 139 0.07 -6.10 16.71
CA PRO A 139 -0.81 -5.13 16.07
C PRO A 139 -0.48 -3.71 16.53
N LEU A 140 -0.60 -2.74 15.63
CA LEU A 140 -0.36 -1.33 15.92
C LEU A 140 -1.25 -0.84 17.09
N GLU A 141 -2.48 -1.30 17.16
CA GLU A 141 -3.45 -0.94 18.19
C GLU A 141 -2.95 -1.23 19.60
N ALA A 142 -2.19 -2.30 19.78
CA ALA A 142 -1.63 -2.67 21.07
C ALA A 142 -0.48 -1.76 21.53
N ILE A 143 0.27 -1.19 20.58
CA ILE A 143 1.42 -0.33 20.87
C ILE A 143 1.14 1.17 20.63
N ALA A 144 -0.02 1.52 20.10
CA ALA A 144 -0.35 2.92 19.72
C ALA A 144 -0.25 3.88 20.91
N VAL A 145 -0.78 3.50 22.10
CA VAL A 145 -0.75 4.35 23.28
C VAL A 145 0.68 4.51 23.83
N PRO A 146 1.47 3.45 24.08
CA PRO A 146 2.88 3.60 24.44
C PRO A 146 3.68 4.43 23.43
N MET A 147 3.47 4.19 22.14
CA MET A 147 4.15 4.93 21.07
C MET A 147 3.76 6.42 21.08
N LEU A 148 2.47 6.74 21.34
CA LEU A 148 2.00 8.11 21.47
C LEU A 148 2.71 8.85 22.63
N VAL A 149 2.91 8.18 23.77
CA VAL A 149 3.65 8.77 24.90
C VAL A 149 5.09 9.08 24.50
N VAL A 150 5.76 8.16 23.80
CA VAL A 150 7.14 8.35 23.33
C VAL A 150 7.21 9.54 22.37
N VAL A 151 6.41 9.57 21.31
CA VAL A 151 6.47 10.65 20.32
C VAL A 151 6.05 12.01 20.87
N ASN A 152 5.21 12.04 21.89
CA ASN A 152 4.85 13.28 22.59
C ASN A 152 6.01 13.86 23.41
N ALA A 153 6.94 13.02 23.85
CA ALA A 153 8.12 13.42 24.63
C ALA A 153 9.38 13.66 23.76
N LEU A 154 9.32 13.37 22.45
CA LEU A 154 10.46 13.57 21.55
C LEU A 154 10.52 15.03 21.09
N PRO A 155 11.63 15.76 21.37
CA PRO A 155 11.83 17.09 20.81
C PRO A 155 12.18 17.01 19.32
N TRP A 156 11.78 18.03 18.57
CA TRP A 156 12.12 18.16 17.16
C TRP A 156 12.70 19.55 16.88
N ALA A 157 13.71 19.63 16.06
CA ALA A 157 14.23 20.88 15.54
C ALA A 157 13.57 21.20 14.20
N ASP A 158 12.82 22.28 14.13
CA ASP A 158 12.17 22.76 12.91
C ASP A 158 12.86 24.01 12.37
N LEU A 159 12.91 24.13 11.05
CA LEU A 159 13.44 25.29 10.36
C LEU A 159 12.30 26.24 10.04
N SER A 160 11.98 27.14 10.98
CA SER A 160 10.89 28.10 10.80
C SER A 160 11.37 29.30 9.96
N TRP A 161 10.79 29.43 8.77
CA TRP A 161 11.00 30.58 7.90
C TRP A 161 10.35 31.84 8.48
N GLY A 162 11.10 32.93 8.55
CA GLY A 162 10.60 34.19 9.07
C GLY A 162 10.74 34.39 10.57
N ALA A 163 11.28 33.42 11.32
CA ALA A 163 11.54 33.53 12.75
C ALA A 163 12.98 33.94 13.09
N GLY A 164 13.87 33.95 12.12
CA GLY A 164 15.29 34.30 12.29
C GLY A 164 15.58 35.78 12.15
N PRO A 165 16.85 36.18 12.32
CA PRO A 165 17.25 37.57 12.19
C PRO A 165 17.03 38.10 10.77
N SER A 166 16.52 39.31 10.66
CA SER A 166 16.30 39.98 9.38
C SER A 166 17.58 40.70 8.91
N PHE A 167 18.02 40.41 7.71
CA PHE A 167 19.12 41.09 7.08
C PHE A 167 18.70 41.55 5.68
N LEU A 168 18.86 42.84 5.37
CA LEU A 168 18.47 43.47 4.10
C LEU A 168 17.01 43.19 3.69
N GLY A 169 16.08 43.15 4.65
CA GLY A 169 14.64 42.89 4.39
C GLY A 169 14.29 41.43 4.16
N VAL A 170 15.25 40.51 4.22
CA VAL A 170 15.05 39.07 4.15
C VAL A 170 15.19 38.47 5.54
N THR A 171 14.11 37.87 6.06
CA THR A 171 14.17 37.12 7.32
C THR A 171 14.73 35.74 7.07
N LEU A 172 15.81 35.40 7.76
CA LEU A 172 16.46 34.09 7.68
C LEU A 172 15.62 33.04 8.44
N PRO A 173 15.75 31.76 8.09
CA PRO A 173 15.16 30.69 8.87
C PRO A 173 15.87 30.57 10.22
N ALA A 174 15.11 30.35 11.29
CA ALA A 174 15.64 30.01 12.60
C ALA A 174 15.34 28.58 12.98
N LEU A 175 16.28 27.92 13.65
CA LEU A 175 16.06 26.64 14.29
C LEU A 175 15.19 26.84 15.53
N THR A 176 13.97 26.37 15.47
CA THR A 176 13.05 26.34 16.61
C THR A 176 12.92 24.92 17.15
N PHE A 177 13.00 24.76 18.46
CA PHE A 177 12.80 23.46 19.10
C PHE A 177 11.33 23.31 19.47
N ILE A 178 10.67 22.33 18.87
CA ILE A 178 9.32 21.91 19.19
C ILE A 178 9.43 20.75 20.19
N PRO A 179 8.76 20.81 21.36
CA PRO A 179 8.93 19.80 22.41
C PRO A 179 8.26 18.45 22.13
N THR A 180 7.54 18.34 21.04
CA THR A 180 6.77 17.14 20.68
C THR A 180 6.75 16.92 19.18
N TRP A 181 6.65 15.64 18.75
CA TRP A 181 6.40 15.28 17.35
C TRP A 181 4.92 15.35 16.96
N LEU A 182 4.02 15.51 17.92
CA LEU A 182 2.58 15.58 17.62
C LEU A 182 2.29 16.73 16.64
N ASP A 183 1.28 16.51 15.83
CA ASP A 183 0.81 17.45 14.80
C ASP A 183 1.92 17.86 13.82
N SER A 184 2.63 16.85 13.29
CA SER A 184 3.71 17.03 12.32
C SER A 184 3.75 15.89 11.29
N TYR A 185 4.52 16.05 10.20
CA TYR A 185 4.77 14.95 9.25
C TYR A 185 5.67 13.87 9.85
N GLN A 186 6.62 14.24 10.71
CA GLN A 186 7.59 13.32 11.29
C GLN A 186 6.91 12.20 12.07
N VAL A 187 5.90 12.52 12.87
CA VAL A 187 5.16 11.52 13.65
C VAL A 187 4.42 10.52 12.77
N GLN A 188 4.05 10.91 11.56
CA GLN A 188 3.32 10.06 10.64
C GLN A 188 4.22 9.26 9.70
N ILE A 189 5.46 9.68 9.49
CA ILE A 189 6.39 9.08 8.53
C ILE A 189 7.44 8.23 9.26
N VAL A 190 8.18 8.83 10.20
CA VAL A 190 9.40 8.21 10.77
C VAL A 190 9.14 6.86 11.46
N PRO A 191 8.10 6.68 12.28
CA PRO A 191 7.83 5.42 12.95
C PRO A 191 7.51 4.26 11.99
N PHE A 192 7.11 4.55 10.77
CA PHE A 192 6.63 3.56 9.78
C PHE A 192 7.61 3.29 8.64
N ILE A 193 8.77 3.97 8.60
CA ILE A 193 9.81 3.73 7.59
C ILE A 193 10.33 2.29 7.68
N ALA A 194 10.64 1.82 8.90
CA ALA A 194 11.07 0.45 9.12
C ALA A 194 9.85 -0.43 9.41
N ASN A 195 9.48 -1.26 8.44
CA ASN A 195 8.31 -2.14 8.51
C ASN A 195 8.75 -3.61 8.51
N ALA A 196 8.43 -4.34 9.58
CA ALA A 196 8.83 -5.73 9.76
C ALA A 196 8.34 -6.65 8.63
N PHE A 197 7.11 -6.47 8.16
CA PHE A 197 6.54 -7.24 7.07
C PHE A 197 7.27 -6.96 5.73
N SER A 198 7.56 -5.70 5.43
CA SER A 198 8.30 -5.30 4.23
C SER A 198 9.73 -5.86 4.25
N ILE A 199 10.42 -5.80 5.41
CA ILE A 199 11.75 -6.39 5.59
C ILE A 199 11.70 -7.89 5.33
N PHE A 200 10.74 -8.61 5.92
CA PHE A 200 10.59 -10.04 5.74
C PHE A 200 10.28 -10.42 4.28
N LEU A 201 9.43 -9.66 3.60
CA LEU A 201 9.10 -9.89 2.21
C LEU A 201 10.33 -9.74 1.30
N PHE A 202 11.09 -8.65 1.45
CA PHE A 202 12.36 -8.47 0.74
C PHE A 202 13.36 -9.58 1.06
N TYR A 203 13.46 -9.97 2.34
CA TYR A 203 14.35 -11.06 2.77
C TYR A 203 14.05 -12.37 2.02
N GLN A 204 12.78 -12.75 1.89
CA GLN A 204 12.38 -13.95 1.16
C GLN A 204 12.74 -13.84 -0.33
N PHE A 205 12.44 -12.73 -0.97
CA PHE A 205 12.80 -12.51 -2.37
C PHE A 205 14.32 -12.54 -2.60
N PHE A 206 15.09 -11.96 -1.70
CA PHE A 206 16.54 -11.97 -1.84
C PHE A 206 17.15 -13.35 -1.65
N LEU A 207 16.55 -14.22 -0.85
CA LEU A 207 16.99 -15.61 -0.71
C LEU A 207 16.80 -16.41 -2.00
N ASP A 208 15.77 -16.11 -2.79
CA ASP A 208 15.47 -16.80 -4.06
C ASP A 208 16.45 -16.41 -5.20
N ILE A 209 17.21 -15.32 -5.08
CA ILE A 209 18.21 -14.94 -6.06
C ILE A 209 19.45 -15.86 -5.91
N PRO A 210 19.97 -16.49 -6.97
CA PRO A 210 21.16 -17.35 -6.91
C PRO A 210 22.38 -16.60 -6.34
N LYS A 211 23.16 -17.29 -5.49
CA LYS A 211 24.35 -16.70 -4.84
C LYS A 211 25.52 -16.52 -5.78
N GLU A 212 25.52 -17.22 -6.88
CA GLU A 212 26.53 -17.18 -7.93
C GLU A 212 26.72 -15.75 -8.48
N PHE A 213 25.66 -14.93 -8.47
CA PHE A 213 25.76 -13.52 -8.85
C PHE A 213 26.61 -12.72 -7.85
N ASP A 214 26.46 -12.98 -6.55
CA ASP A 214 27.25 -12.32 -5.52
C ASP A 214 28.71 -12.78 -5.58
N GLU A 215 28.93 -14.10 -5.76
CA GLU A 215 30.26 -14.70 -5.80
C GLU A 215 31.06 -14.21 -7.02
N ALA A 216 30.46 -14.15 -8.19
CA ALA A 216 31.07 -13.57 -9.38
C ALA A 216 31.45 -12.11 -9.20
N ALA A 217 30.56 -11.31 -8.62
CA ALA A 217 30.82 -9.90 -8.38
C ALA A 217 31.94 -9.67 -7.35
N ILE A 218 32.04 -10.54 -6.32
CA ILE A 218 33.15 -10.48 -5.35
C ILE A 218 34.49 -10.78 -6.02
N VAL A 219 34.54 -11.73 -6.94
CA VAL A 219 35.75 -12.03 -7.73
C VAL A 219 36.15 -10.83 -8.59
N ASP A 220 35.18 -10.10 -9.12
CA ASP A 220 35.38 -8.84 -9.86
C ASP A 220 35.72 -7.64 -8.96
N GLY A 221 35.82 -7.83 -7.64
CA GLY A 221 36.21 -6.79 -6.69
C GLY A 221 35.07 -5.86 -6.24
N ALA A 222 33.79 -6.23 -6.49
CA ALA A 222 32.66 -5.41 -6.09
C ALA A 222 32.50 -5.38 -4.56
N SER A 223 32.18 -4.20 -4.01
CA SER A 223 31.81 -4.06 -2.61
C SER A 223 30.40 -4.59 -2.34
N PRO A 224 30.05 -4.92 -1.08
CA PRO A 224 28.68 -5.35 -0.74
C PRO A 224 27.61 -4.33 -1.16
N PHE A 225 27.93 -3.03 -1.14
CA PHE A 225 27.01 -1.98 -1.58
C PHE A 225 26.85 -1.97 -3.12
N ASP A 226 27.94 -2.24 -3.89
CA ASP A 226 27.87 -2.38 -5.34
C ASP A 226 27.00 -3.59 -5.72
N ILE A 227 27.17 -4.72 -5.04
CA ILE A 227 26.35 -5.92 -5.24
C ILE A 227 24.88 -5.60 -4.98
N TYR A 228 24.57 -4.95 -3.85
CA TYR A 228 23.21 -4.54 -3.51
C TYR A 228 22.61 -3.67 -4.63
N TRP A 229 23.29 -2.58 -5.00
CA TRP A 229 22.71 -1.56 -5.87
C TRP A 229 22.68 -1.96 -7.34
N ARG A 230 23.74 -2.64 -7.82
CA ARG A 230 23.91 -2.96 -9.25
C ARG A 230 23.38 -4.34 -9.63
N ILE A 231 23.23 -5.26 -8.67
CA ILE A 231 22.82 -6.63 -8.95
C ILE A 231 21.49 -6.94 -8.28
N ILE A 232 21.42 -6.86 -6.95
CA ILE A 232 20.23 -7.29 -6.20
C ILE A 232 19.02 -6.41 -6.48
N VAL A 233 19.14 -5.08 -6.40
CA VAL A 233 18.02 -4.16 -6.66
C VAL A 233 17.44 -4.33 -8.06
N PRO A 234 18.22 -4.39 -9.16
CA PRO A 234 17.68 -4.65 -10.49
C PRO A 234 17.00 -6.00 -10.65
N LEU A 235 17.54 -7.08 -10.08
CA LEU A 235 16.96 -8.42 -10.11
C LEU A 235 15.67 -8.51 -9.28
N ALA A 236 15.59 -7.76 -8.20
CA ALA A 236 14.47 -7.75 -7.28
C ALA A 236 13.38 -6.70 -7.61
N ARG A 237 13.39 -6.09 -8.80
CA ARG A 237 12.35 -5.10 -9.21
C ARG A 237 10.91 -5.57 -8.93
N PRO A 238 10.53 -6.84 -9.18
CA PRO A 238 9.18 -7.30 -8.85
C PRO A 238 8.88 -7.23 -7.35
N ALA A 239 9.87 -7.52 -6.48
CA ALA A 239 9.73 -7.42 -5.03
C ALA A 239 9.52 -5.96 -4.60
N PHE A 240 10.31 -5.03 -5.14
CA PHE A 240 10.14 -3.60 -4.89
C PHE A 240 8.75 -3.11 -5.27
N ALA A 241 8.24 -3.53 -6.43
CA ALA A 241 6.87 -3.19 -6.86
C ALA A 241 5.82 -3.74 -5.90
N THR A 242 5.96 -5.00 -5.47
CA THR A 242 5.04 -5.66 -4.53
C THR A 242 5.03 -4.95 -3.18
N VAL A 243 6.20 -4.70 -2.60
CA VAL A 243 6.32 -3.99 -1.31
C VAL A 243 5.77 -2.58 -1.42
N ALA A 244 6.09 -1.84 -2.50
CA ALA A 244 5.59 -0.49 -2.73
C ALA A 244 4.05 -0.43 -2.74
N ILE A 245 3.39 -1.39 -3.41
CA ILE A 245 1.92 -1.46 -3.45
C ILE A 245 1.36 -1.73 -2.06
N LEU A 246 1.86 -2.78 -1.37
CA LEU A 246 1.33 -3.20 -0.09
C LEU A 246 1.53 -2.12 0.99
N GLU A 247 2.71 -1.51 1.03
CA GLU A 247 3.02 -0.42 1.95
C GLU A 247 2.22 0.86 1.63
N SER A 248 2.05 1.19 0.35
CA SER A 248 1.21 2.32 -0.07
C SER A 248 -0.25 2.13 0.37
N LEU A 249 -0.82 0.94 0.20
CA LEU A 249 -2.18 0.63 0.66
C LEU A 249 -2.30 0.72 2.18
N SER A 250 -1.32 0.21 2.91
CA SER A 250 -1.29 0.27 4.38
C SER A 250 -1.23 1.71 4.89
N VAL A 251 -0.30 2.52 4.37
CA VAL A 251 -0.13 3.92 4.79
C VAL A 251 -1.31 4.78 4.36
N TRP A 252 -1.83 4.60 3.13
CA TRP A 252 -2.99 5.33 2.63
C TRP A 252 -4.24 5.09 3.45
N SER A 253 -4.47 3.84 3.89
CA SER A 253 -5.64 3.46 4.69
C SER A 253 -5.47 3.69 6.19
N ALA A 254 -4.29 4.14 6.65
CA ALA A 254 -4.04 4.39 8.06
C ALA A 254 -5.00 5.44 8.64
N TYR A 255 -5.67 5.08 9.73
CA TYR A 255 -6.68 5.92 10.38
C TYR A 255 -6.35 6.20 11.84
N LEU A 256 -6.13 5.15 12.63
CA LEU A 256 -5.99 5.26 14.08
C LEU A 256 -4.82 6.16 14.48
N TRP A 257 -3.64 5.91 13.90
CA TRP A 257 -2.45 6.67 14.26
C TRP A 257 -2.53 8.16 13.89
N PRO A 258 -2.90 8.53 12.65
CA PRO A 258 -3.12 9.94 12.33
C PRO A 258 -4.22 10.60 13.16
N LEU A 259 -5.29 9.87 13.52
CA LEU A 259 -6.35 10.40 14.38
C LEU A 259 -5.82 10.77 15.78
N MET A 260 -4.93 9.96 16.35
CA MET A 260 -4.34 10.20 17.67
C MET A 260 -3.26 11.28 17.64
N THR A 261 -2.57 11.48 16.53
CA THR A 261 -1.37 12.32 16.44
C THR A 261 -1.58 13.67 15.75
N THR A 262 -2.72 13.88 15.07
CA THR A 262 -3.03 15.17 14.42
C THR A 262 -4.12 15.92 15.17
N ARG A 263 -3.85 17.19 15.51
CA ARG A 263 -4.80 18.05 16.23
C ARG A 263 -5.55 19.01 15.30
N GLY A 264 -4.89 19.48 14.25
CA GLY A 264 -5.42 20.46 13.30
C GLY A 264 -5.53 19.96 11.87
N ALA A 265 -5.95 20.84 10.98
CA ALA A 265 -6.08 20.54 9.54
C ALA A 265 -4.73 20.49 8.81
N THR A 266 -3.66 21.05 9.41
CA THR A 266 -2.38 21.28 8.72
C THR A 266 -1.71 19.98 8.27
N PHE A 267 -1.68 18.96 9.15
CA PHE A 267 -0.99 17.69 8.89
C PHE A 267 -1.94 16.50 8.80
N ARG A 268 -3.24 16.74 8.88
CA ARG A 268 -4.27 15.69 8.86
C ARG A 268 -4.37 15.05 7.47
N PRO A 269 -4.30 13.70 7.36
CA PRO A 269 -4.52 13.00 6.09
C PRO A 269 -6.01 12.84 5.78
N LEU A 270 -6.32 12.44 4.55
CA LEU A 270 -7.70 12.25 4.06
C LEU A 270 -8.53 11.30 4.91
N THR A 271 -7.95 10.17 5.32
CA THR A 271 -8.68 9.15 6.09
C THR A 271 -9.26 9.69 7.39
N VAL A 272 -8.56 10.61 8.04
CA VAL A 272 -9.06 11.30 9.24
C VAL A 272 -9.99 12.46 8.88
N GLY A 273 -9.82 13.06 7.70
CA GLY A 273 -10.64 14.18 7.24
C GLY A 273 -12.15 13.87 7.19
N ILE A 274 -12.50 12.61 6.91
CA ILE A 274 -13.91 12.18 6.86
C ILE A 274 -14.64 12.39 8.21
N THR A 275 -13.93 12.37 9.34
CA THR A 275 -14.55 12.54 10.66
C THR A 275 -15.28 13.87 10.82
N ALA A 276 -14.82 14.92 10.13
CA ALA A 276 -15.47 16.21 10.18
C ALA A 276 -16.91 16.20 9.60
N LEU A 277 -17.18 15.26 8.68
CA LEU A 277 -18.51 15.11 8.08
C LEU A 277 -19.52 14.34 8.95
N TYR A 278 -19.06 13.74 10.06
CA TYR A 278 -19.92 13.01 11.01
C TYR A 278 -20.26 13.82 12.27
N LEU A 279 -19.59 14.96 12.50
CA LEU A 279 -19.66 15.65 13.81
C LEU A 279 -20.91 16.49 14.00
N GLU A 280 -21.51 17.04 12.93
CA GLU A 280 -22.64 17.98 13.05
C GLU A 280 -23.98 17.32 12.71
N ASP A 281 -24.09 16.79 11.50
CA ASP A 281 -25.28 16.10 11.00
C ASP A 281 -24.84 15.04 9.99
N ILE A 282 -25.25 13.79 10.18
CA ILE A 282 -24.83 12.69 9.32
C ILE A 282 -25.57 12.80 7.99
N GLN A 283 -24.90 13.36 7.00
CA GLN A 283 -25.37 13.41 5.62
C GLN A 283 -24.61 12.38 4.77
N TRP A 284 -25.31 11.37 4.31
CA TRP A 284 -24.72 10.28 3.52
C TRP A 284 -24.17 10.72 2.17
N GLY A 285 -24.82 11.70 1.53
CA GLY A 285 -24.38 12.22 0.24
C GLY A 285 -22.94 12.74 0.26
N PRO A 286 -22.60 13.72 1.11
CA PRO A 286 -21.23 14.21 1.28
C PRO A 286 -20.24 13.12 1.74
N ILE A 287 -20.65 12.19 2.62
CA ILE A 287 -19.82 11.09 3.07
C ILE A 287 -19.45 10.16 1.90
N LEU A 288 -20.43 9.77 1.07
CA LEU A 288 -20.20 8.94 -0.10
C LEU A 288 -19.37 9.67 -1.18
N ALA A 289 -19.57 10.98 -1.35
CA ALA A 289 -18.76 11.80 -2.25
C ALA A 289 -17.30 11.87 -1.77
N PHE A 290 -17.07 12.07 -0.47
CA PHE A 290 -15.74 12.04 0.11
C PHE A 290 -15.08 10.66 -0.06
N ALA A 291 -15.77 9.58 0.27
CA ALA A 291 -15.28 8.21 0.13
C ALA A 291 -14.96 7.87 -1.34
N ALA A 292 -15.79 8.32 -2.30
CA ALA A 292 -15.52 8.17 -3.72
C ALA A 292 -14.22 8.87 -4.14
N MET A 293 -14.00 10.11 -3.68
CA MET A 293 -12.77 10.85 -3.97
C MET A 293 -11.53 10.22 -3.34
N VAL A 294 -11.62 9.69 -2.10
CA VAL A 294 -10.52 8.98 -1.42
C VAL A 294 -10.16 7.68 -2.14
N THR A 295 -11.13 7.03 -2.76
CA THR A 295 -10.94 5.76 -3.47
C THR A 295 -10.22 5.93 -4.81
N ILE A 296 -10.37 7.08 -5.49
CA ILE A 296 -9.78 7.32 -6.82
C ILE A 296 -8.25 7.13 -6.84
N PRO A 297 -7.46 7.74 -5.94
CA PRO A 297 -6.01 7.52 -5.93
C PRO A 297 -5.60 6.07 -5.71
N VAL A 298 -6.33 5.33 -4.87
CA VAL A 298 -6.08 3.90 -4.62
C VAL A 298 -6.35 3.08 -5.88
N LEU A 299 -7.45 3.35 -6.57
CA LEU A 299 -7.74 2.69 -7.85
C LEU A 299 -6.69 3.03 -8.91
N ALA A 300 -6.28 4.29 -9.01
CA ALA A 300 -5.23 4.71 -9.94
C ALA A 300 -3.90 4.01 -9.66
N LEU A 301 -3.51 3.90 -8.38
CA LEU A 301 -2.33 3.18 -7.96
C LEU A 301 -2.44 1.69 -8.33
N PHE A 302 -3.55 1.03 -7.99
CA PHE A 302 -3.76 -0.38 -8.31
C PHE A 302 -3.70 -0.64 -9.82
N LEU A 303 -4.42 0.15 -10.63
CA LEU A 303 -4.43 0.02 -12.09
C LEU A 303 -3.05 0.23 -12.72
N SER A 304 -2.24 1.13 -12.14
CA SER A 304 -0.88 1.39 -12.62
C SER A 304 0.07 0.22 -12.37
N PHE A 305 -0.10 -0.49 -11.27
CA PHE A 305 0.82 -1.54 -10.82
C PHE A 305 0.28 -2.97 -10.93
N GLN A 306 -0.98 -3.19 -11.33
CA GLN A 306 -1.64 -4.50 -11.37
C GLN A 306 -0.84 -5.58 -12.13
N ARG A 307 -0.16 -5.22 -13.22
CA ARG A 307 0.66 -6.16 -14.02
C ARG A 307 1.81 -6.76 -13.22
N TRP A 308 2.44 -5.97 -12.34
CA TRP A 308 3.54 -6.42 -11.51
C TRP A 308 3.05 -7.33 -10.37
N PHE A 309 1.88 -7.00 -9.81
CA PHE A 309 1.23 -7.81 -8.79
C PHE A 309 0.85 -9.20 -9.33
N ILE A 310 0.21 -9.27 -10.50
CA ILE A 310 -0.19 -10.54 -11.13
C ILE A 310 1.03 -11.42 -11.40
N GLN A 311 2.14 -10.86 -11.86
CA GLN A 311 3.38 -11.61 -12.13
C GLN A 311 3.99 -12.20 -10.85
N SER A 312 3.98 -11.45 -9.73
CA SER A 312 4.54 -11.93 -8.46
C SER A 312 3.72 -13.08 -7.87
N VAL A 313 2.38 -12.99 -7.93
CA VAL A 313 1.47 -14.04 -7.45
C VAL A 313 1.57 -15.29 -8.34
N ALA A 314 1.65 -15.13 -9.65
CA ALA A 314 1.77 -16.25 -10.58
C ALA A 314 3.09 -17.03 -10.40
N SER A 315 4.20 -16.35 -10.14
CA SER A 315 5.51 -16.99 -9.89
C SER A 315 5.56 -17.78 -8.57
N SER A 316 4.81 -17.35 -7.55
CA SER A 316 4.72 -18.08 -6.28
C SER A 316 3.78 -19.29 -6.33
N GLY A 317 2.80 -19.29 -7.24
CA GLY A 317 1.81 -20.37 -7.39
C GLY A 317 2.26 -21.57 -8.24
N VAL A 318 3.38 -21.50 -8.96
CA VAL A 318 3.87 -22.57 -9.86
C VAL A 318 4.90 -23.50 -9.19
N LYS A 319 5.25 -23.31 -7.92
CA LYS A 319 6.06 -24.24 -7.14
C LYS A 319 5.18 -25.35 -6.53
N GLY A 320 4.47 -26.11 -7.37
CA GLY A 320 3.71 -27.30 -7.02
C GLY A 320 3.85 -28.36 -8.09
#